data_29ae62d24541766b29ada9346b715028
#
_entry.id   29ae62d24541766b29ada9346b715028
#
_cell.length_a   1.000
_cell.length_b   1.000
_cell.length_c   1.000
_cell.angle_alpha   90.00
_cell.angle_beta   90.00
_cell.angle_gamma   90.00
#
_symmetry.space_group_name_H-M   'P 1'
#
loop_
_entity.id
_entity.type
_entity.pdbx_description
1 polymer ?
#
loop_
_entity_poly.entity_id
_entity_poly.type
_entity_poly.pdbx_seq_one_letter_code
_entity_poly.pdbx_strand_id
1 'polypeptide(L)'
;IFASPDDPTGAEISFSQTGNLMKVGPTTPNADLVLQAANSTEFLRLDASDDQTVASKDIRFQDSIKARFGSSSDLQLAHDGFDSYVNNFTGDLNIVNLADDKDIIFKSDDGSGGVAEYFRLDGSAVITTFNKDAKFKDDLMLGVGDASDLRFKHNGTDSFIQNVTGHLNIINYADDKDIVLATDDGSGGTTDYLQIDGGSQIIQVKKDLYALDDIKIRAGNSGDLQIQHSSDHSYVENTKGHLYLNNHEAAKHIYLRNHDGGGVATYLTLSGSLGFTLAGKPIRFPDSVIAGFGDSSDFQIKHTGDTYLSNLSGAMYLRQQVTDGDMIFQCDDGSGGDETYFFLDGSTGYTQFPDDKRLTLGSSNDFQLVHFAGSNTYLVNNSGDLVVQNTTDDKDIIFQCDDGSGGVETYFF
;
A
#
# COMPACT_ATOMS: atom_id res chain seq x y z
N ILE A 1 -97.58 16.98 -21.60
CA ILE A 1 -97.89 17.91 -20.50
C ILE A 1 -96.69 17.90 -19.59
N PHE A 2 -96.08 18.99 -19.42
CA PHE A 2 -94.79 19.11 -18.68
C PHE A 2 -94.94 19.96 -17.41
N ALA A 3 -96.20 20.25 -17.01
CA ALA A 3 -96.48 20.89 -15.74
C ALA A 3 -97.69 20.20 -15.09
N SER A 4 -97.64 20.04 -13.75
CA SER A 4 -98.79 19.64 -12.96
C SER A 4 -99.76 20.84 -12.87
N PRO A 5 -101.10 20.59 -12.88
CA PRO A 5 -102.10 21.65 -12.69
C PRO A 5 -101.95 22.40 -11.35
N ASP A 6 -101.26 21.77 -10.38
CA ASP A 6 -101.07 22.25 -9.01
C ASP A 6 -99.65 22.89 -8.78
N ASP A 7 -98.76 22.82 -9.79
CA ASP A 7 -97.48 23.47 -9.73
C ASP A 7 -97.20 24.32 -11.00
N PRO A 8 -97.47 25.62 -10.96
CA PRO A 8 -97.31 26.55 -12.08
C PRO A 8 -95.87 26.78 -12.46
N THR A 9 -94.92 26.23 -11.71
CA THR A 9 -93.45 26.37 -11.91
C THR A 9 -92.81 25.15 -12.60
N GLY A 10 -93.62 24.34 -13.30
CA GLY A 10 -93.17 23.12 -13.98
C GLY A 10 -91.99 23.32 -14.93
N ALA A 11 -91.42 22.21 -15.35
CA ALA A 11 -90.29 22.20 -16.27
C ALA A 11 -90.63 22.76 -17.64
N GLU A 12 -89.92 23.67 -18.18
CA GLU A 12 -90.06 24.22 -19.53
C GLU A 12 -89.21 23.43 -20.54
N ILE A 13 -89.82 23.08 -21.67
CA ILE A 13 -89.06 22.71 -22.86
C ILE A 13 -89.23 23.90 -23.84
N SER A 14 -88.19 24.70 -24.02
CA SER A 14 -88.14 25.85 -24.91
C SER A 14 -87.29 25.59 -26.13
N PHE A 15 -87.65 26.14 -27.28
CA PHE A 15 -86.89 26.11 -28.50
C PHE A 15 -86.42 27.53 -28.79
N SER A 16 -85.13 27.73 -28.88
CA SER A 16 -84.55 29.07 -29.26
C SER A 16 -84.43 29.20 -30.79
N GLN A 17 -84.97 30.31 -31.36
CA GLN A 17 -84.84 30.58 -32.78
C GLN A 17 -83.44 31.08 -33.21
N THR A 18 -82.54 31.29 -32.29
CA THR A 18 -81.17 31.83 -32.57
C THR A 18 -80.09 30.80 -32.27
N GLY A 19 -80.23 29.57 -32.65
CA GLY A 19 -79.21 28.54 -32.56
C GLY A 19 -79.81 27.23 -32.06
N ASN A 20 -80.14 26.30 -32.86
CA ASN A 20 -80.61 24.92 -32.70
C ASN A 20 -80.45 24.28 -31.30
N LEU A 21 -80.82 25.04 -30.24
CA LEU A 21 -80.68 24.66 -28.83
C LEU A 21 -82.00 24.40 -28.21
N MET A 22 -82.23 23.17 -27.82
CA MET A 22 -83.36 22.73 -26.97
C MET A 22 -82.91 22.86 -25.50
N LYS A 23 -83.60 23.67 -24.71
CA LYS A 23 -83.40 23.78 -23.26
C LYS A 23 -84.43 22.92 -22.54
N VAL A 24 -84.03 22.05 -21.67
CA VAL A 24 -84.85 21.30 -20.74
C VAL A 24 -84.30 21.55 -19.34
N GLY A 25 -85.12 22.15 -18.50
CA GLY A 25 -84.78 22.42 -17.15
C GLY A 25 -85.88 23.06 -16.33
N PRO A 26 -85.82 23.06 -15.03
CA PRO A 26 -86.75 23.74 -14.17
C PRO A 26 -86.73 25.26 -14.40
N THR A 27 -87.90 25.90 -14.25
CA THR A 27 -88.01 27.35 -14.34
C THR A 27 -87.85 28.07 -13.00
N THR A 28 -87.79 27.31 -11.92
CA THR A 28 -87.60 27.80 -10.55
C THR A 28 -86.13 27.93 -10.24
N PRO A 29 -85.65 29.09 -9.73
CA PRO A 29 -84.32 29.19 -9.27
C PRO A 29 -83.93 28.14 -8.26
N ASN A 30 -82.68 27.60 -8.38
CA ASN A 30 -82.13 26.53 -7.54
C ASN A 30 -82.88 25.21 -7.56
N ALA A 31 -83.75 24.95 -8.54
CA ALA A 31 -84.40 23.63 -8.73
C ALA A 31 -83.52 22.74 -9.64
N ASP A 32 -83.34 21.51 -9.28
CA ASP A 32 -82.51 20.54 -9.99
C ASP A 32 -83.26 19.91 -11.18
N LEU A 33 -82.46 19.57 -12.22
CA LEU A 33 -82.92 18.64 -13.22
C LEU A 33 -82.44 17.23 -12.90
N VAL A 34 -83.33 16.30 -12.57
CA VAL A 34 -83.00 14.90 -12.20
C VAL A 34 -83.43 13.96 -13.31
N LEU A 35 -82.49 13.12 -13.78
CA LEU A 35 -82.73 11.98 -14.63
C LEU A 35 -82.80 10.72 -13.74
N GLN A 36 -83.98 10.09 -13.61
CA GLN A 36 -84.23 8.97 -12.72
C GLN A 36 -84.97 7.83 -13.42
N ALA A 37 -84.81 6.62 -12.89
CA ALA A 37 -85.63 5.44 -13.30
C ALA A 37 -87.03 5.53 -12.71
N ALA A 38 -87.91 4.67 -13.20
CA ALA A 38 -89.27 4.56 -12.73
C ALA A 38 -89.45 4.22 -11.24
N ASN A 39 -88.41 3.67 -10.61
CA ASN A 39 -88.38 3.36 -9.17
C ASN A 39 -87.79 4.50 -8.33
N SER A 40 -87.70 5.75 -8.87
CA SER A 40 -87.09 6.92 -8.25
C SER A 40 -85.59 6.81 -7.97
N THR A 41 -84.85 5.88 -8.62
CA THR A 41 -83.41 5.83 -8.56
C THR A 41 -82.87 6.90 -9.45
N GLU A 42 -82.12 7.87 -8.85
CA GLU A 42 -81.45 8.92 -9.53
C GLU A 42 -80.19 8.39 -10.25
N PHE A 43 -80.00 8.75 -11.51
CA PHE A 43 -78.77 8.46 -12.30
C PHE A 43 -77.88 9.65 -12.48
N LEU A 44 -78.46 10.85 -12.85
CA LEU A 44 -77.78 12.05 -13.09
C LEU A 44 -78.59 13.25 -12.62
N ARG A 45 -78.02 14.15 -11.90
CA ARG A 45 -78.60 15.44 -11.47
C ARG A 45 -77.75 16.59 -11.89
N LEU A 46 -78.42 17.59 -12.52
CA LEU A 46 -77.86 18.90 -12.65
C LEU A 46 -78.25 19.69 -11.41
N ASP A 47 -77.41 19.83 -10.44
CA ASP A 47 -77.61 20.46 -9.15
C ASP A 47 -77.43 21.97 -9.32
N ALA A 48 -78.52 22.71 -9.33
CA ALA A 48 -78.48 24.15 -9.55
C ALA A 48 -78.09 24.93 -8.29
N SER A 49 -78.21 24.30 -7.11
CA SER A 49 -77.80 24.95 -5.84
C SER A 49 -76.30 24.96 -5.66
N ASP A 50 -75.58 23.93 -6.12
CA ASP A 50 -74.17 23.76 -5.96
C ASP A 50 -73.32 23.88 -7.26
N ASP A 51 -73.99 24.34 -8.36
CA ASP A 51 -73.40 24.49 -9.70
C ASP A 51 -72.62 23.24 -10.18
N GLN A 52 -73.16 22.07 -9.93
CA GLN A 52 -72.49 20.81 -10.27
C GLN A 52 -73.39 19.81 -10.99
N THR A 53 -72.76 18.84 -11.64
CA THR A 53 -73.43 17.67 -12.16
C THR A 53 -73.10 16.46 -11.29
N VAL A 54 -74.11 15.84 -10.67
CA VAL A 54 -73.95 14.70 -9.78
C VAL A 54 -74.36 13.45 -10.53
N ALA A 55 -73.51 12.48 -10.68
CA ALA A 55 -73.81 11.12 -11.13
C ALA A 55 -73.91 10.20 -9.90
N SER A 56 -75.17 9.70 -9.64
CA SER A 56 -75.47 8.79 -8.52
C SER A 56 -75.29 7.33 -8.90
N LYS A 57 -74.91 7.06 -10.14
CA LYS A 57 -74.57 5.73 -10.68
C LYS A 57 -73.35 5.82 -11.56
N ASP A 58 -72.71 4.69 -11.86
CA ASP A 58 -71.56 4.60 -12.70
C ASP A 58 -71.78 5.19 -14.08
N ILE A 59 -70.92 6.03 -14.56
CA ILE A 59 -70.88 6.51 -15.96
C ILE A 59 -69.94 5.57 -16.71
N ARG A 60 -70.50 4.73 -17.60
CA ARG A 60 -69.75 3.80 -18.42
C ARG A 60 -69.45 4.43 -19.79
N PHE A 61 -68.17 4.62 -20.07
CA PHE A 61 -67.66 4.91 -21.40
C PHE A 61 -67.31 3.58 -22.09
N GLN A 62 -67.79 3.36 -23.30
CA GLN A 62 -67.43 2.21 -24.11
C GLN A 62 -65.99 2.33 -24.62
N ASP A 63 -65.44 1.21 -25.09
CA ASP A 63 -64.10 1.18 -25.67
C ASP A 63 -63.95 2.26 -26.76
N SER A 64 -62.79 2.89 -26.79
CA SER A 64 -62.43 4.01 -27.67
C SER A 64 -63.19 5.30 -27.43
N ILE A 65 -64.17 5.35 -26.51
CA ILE A 65 -64.83 6.60 -26.07
C ILE A 65 -64.03 7.21 -24.92
N LYS A 66 -63.88 8.53 -24.93
CA LYS A 66 -63.01 9.26 -24.01
C LYS A 66 -63.82 10.15 -23.07
N ALA A 67 -63.54 10.11 -21.78
CA ALA A 67 -63.86 11.22 -20.89
C ALA A 67 -62.84 12.34 -21.13
N ARG A 68 -63.32 13.55 -21.50
CA ARG A 68 -62.48 14.67 -21.89
C ARG A 68 -62.70 15.86 -20.97
N PHE A 69 -61.59 16.51 -20.58
CA PHE A 69 -61.63 17.70 -19.72
C PHE A 69 -60.83 18.81 -20.38
N GLY A 70 -61.23 20.05 -20.14
CA GLY A 70 -60.69 21.23 -20.78
C GLY A 70 -61.32 21.58 -22.13
N SER A 71 -61.32 22.85 -22.54
CA SER A 71 -61.96 23.34 -23.76
C SER A 71 -61.42 22.70 -25.06
N SER A 72 -60.15 22.27 -25.05
CA SER A 72 -59.50 21.59 -26.16
C SER A 72 -59.32 20.10 -25.92
N SER A 73 -60.03 19.55 -24.91
CA SER A 73 -59.90 18.14 -24.52
C SER A 73 -58.48 17.76 -24.06
N ASP A 74 -57.87 18.63 -23.24
CA ASP A 74 -56.45 18.60 -22.84
C ASP A 74 -56.12 17.38 -21.95
N LEU A 75 -57.01 17.01 -21.05
CA LEU A 75 -56.89 15.73 -20.30
C LEU A 75 -57.91 14.73 -20.81
N GLN A 76 -57.51 13.51 -21.09
CA GLN A 76 -58.33 12.44 -21.58
C GLN A 76 -58.12 11.13 -20.78
N LEU A 77 -59.18 10.52 -20.33
CA LEU A 77 -59.22 9.14 -19.80
C LEU A 77 -59.86 8.25 -20.83
N ALA A 78 -59.25 7.10 -21.18
CA ALA A 78 -59.71 6.21 -22.21
C ALA A 78 -59.32 4.76 -21.95
N HIS A 79 -60.12 3.83 -22.47
CA HIS A 79 -59.74 2.45 -22.67
C HIS A 79 -60.00 2.09 -24.14
N ASP A 80 -59.07 1.42 -24.81
CA ASP A 80 -59.17 1.13 -26.25
C ASP A 80 -59.63 -0.29 -26.58
N GLY A 81 -59.93 -1.07 -25.54
CA GLY A 81 -60.25 -2.50 -25.63
C GLY A 81 -59.12 -3.40 -25.17
N PHE A 82 -57.91 -2.84 -25.01
CA PHE A 82 -56.71 -3.51 -24.51
C PHE A 82 -56.07 -2.72 -23.36
N ASP A 83 -55.77 -1.42 -23.55
CA ASP A 83 -55.06 -0.60 -22.63
C ASP A 83 -55.89 0.60 -22.12
N SER A 84 -55.56 1.06 -20.90
CA SER A 84 -56.15 2.23 -20.27
C SER A 84 -55.14 3.39 -20.24
N TYR A 85 -55.60 4.60 -20.56
CA TYR A 85 -54.77 5.76 -20.73
C TYR A 85 -55.25 6.94 -19.88
N VAL A 86 -54.32 7.66 -19.30
CA VAL A 86 -54.45 8.99 -18.76
C VAL A 86 -53.59 9.92 -19.61
N ASN A 87 -54.13 10.62 -20.57
CA ASN A 87 -53.39 11.47 -21.53
C ASN A 87 -53.60 12.98 -21.21
N ASN A 88 -52.52 13.63 -20.90
CA ASN A 88 -52.45 15.09 -20.76
C ASN A 88 -51.78 15.69 -21.99
N PHE A 89 -52.39 16.62 -22.69
CA PHE A 89 -51.87 17.22 -23.94
C PHE A 89 -51.28 18.62 -23.76
N THR A 90 -51.63 19.32 -22.67
CA THR A 90 -51.17 20.68 -22.43
C THR A 90 -50.87 20.87 -20.93
N GLY A 91 -49.76 21.54 -20.61
CA GLY A 91 -49.31 21.80 -19.24
C GLY A 91 -48.86 20.52 -18.53
N ASP A 92 -48.69 20.58 -17.24
CA ASP A 92 -48.23 19.48 -16.40
C ASP A 92 -49.39 18.60 -15.92
N LEU A 93 -49.18 17.30 -15.80
CA LEU A 93 -50.10 16.38 -15.13
C LEU A 93 -49.71 16.26 -13.65
N ASN A 94 -50.46 16.86 -12.75
CA ASN A 94 -50.26 16.78 -11.31
C ASN A 94 -51.10 15.68 -10.70
N ILE A 95 -50.46 14.70 -10.08
CA ILE A 95 -51.13 13.68 -9.25
C ILE A 95 -50.76 13.98 -7.80
N VAL A 96 -51.71 14.48 -7.02
CA VAL A 96 -51.44 15.04 -5.68
C VAL A 96 -52.40 14.35 -4.68
N ASN A 97 -51.89 13.88 -3.56
CA ASN A 97 -52.66 13.51 -2.39
C ASN A 97 -52.53 14.66 -1.35
N LEU A 98 -53.68 15.31 -1.05
CA LEU A 98 -53.74 16.43 -0.12
C LEU A 98 -54.04 16.00 1.33
N ALA A 99 -54.29 14.73 1.57
CA ALA A 99 -54.56 14.25 2.92
C ALA A 99 -53.24 14.15 3.72
N ASP A 100 -53.26 14.66 4.93
CA ASP A 100 -52.11 14.68 5.84
C ASP A 100 -51.60 13.26 6.11
N ASP A 101 -50.28 13.08 6.06
CA ASP A 101 -49.58 11.78 6.27
C ASP A 101 -50.05 10.64 5.35
N LYS A 102 -50.61 10.91 4.17
CA LYS A 102 -51.06 9.89 3.21
C LYS A 102 -50.19 9.88 1.95
N ASP A 103 -50.12 8.70 1.36
CA ASP A 103 -49.21 8.35 0.28
C ASP A 103 -49.86 8.42 -1.10
N ILE A 104 -49.06 8.58 -2.13
CA ILE A 104 -49.38 8.17 -3.49
C ILE A 104 -48.70 6.83 -3.74
N ILE A 105 -49.49 5.76 -3.98
CA ILE A 105 -48.99 4.40 -4.04
C ILE A 105 -49.17 3.83 -5.46
N PHE A 106 -48.07 3.31 -6.03
CA PHE A 106 -48.07 2.65 -7.34
C PHE A 106 -47.97 1.16 -7.17
N LYS A 107 -49.01 0.45 -7.68
CA LYS A 107 -49.15 -1.00 -7.58
C LYS A 107 -49.32 -1.60 -8.95
N SER A 108 -48.87 -2.84 -9.11
CA SER A 108 -49.10 -3.65 -10.30
C SER A 108 -49.22 -5.13 -9.91
N ASP A 109 -49.54 -5.99 -10.88
CA ASP A 109 -49.51 -7.42 -10.70
C ASP A 109 -48.21 -7.91 -10.12
N ASP A 110 -48.24 -8.91 -9.22
CA ASP A 110 -47.07 -9.48 -8.56
C ASP A 110 -46.49 -10.70 -9.29
N GLY A 111 -47.03 -11.05 -10.47
CA GLY A 111 -46.62 -12.21 -11.25
C GLY A 111 -47.22 -13.53 -10.78
N SER A 112 -48.09 -13.52 -9.73
CA SER A 112 -48.76 -14.71 -9.17
C SER A 112 -50.26 -14.56 -9.05
N GLY A 113 -50.85 -13.53 -9.66
CA GLY A 113 -52.30 -13.23 -9.65
C GLY A 113 -52.74 -12.33 -8.50
N GLY A 114 -51.79 -11.79 -7.73
CA GLY A 114 -51.99 -10.77 -6.71
C GLY A 114 -51.51 -9.39 -7.17
N VAL A 115 -51.50 -8.44 -6.24
CA VAL A 115 -51.06 -7.05 -6.49
C VAL A 115 -49.97 -6.68 -5.48
N ALA A 116 -48.84 -6.23 -5.99
CA ALA A 116 -47.72 -5.71 -5.18
C ALA A 116 -47.55 -4.19 -5.32
N GLU A 117 -47.08 -3.57 -4.26
CA GLU A 117 -46.62 -2.19 -4.28
C GLU A 117 -45.17 -2.18 -4.84
N TYR A 118 -44.95 -1.36 -5.85
CA TYR A 118 -43.66 -1.20 -6.48
C TYR A 118 -42.88 -0.02 -5.89
N PHE A 119 -43.57 1.14 -5.78
CA PHE A 119 -43.01 2.31 -5.10
C PHE A 119 -44.16 3.22 -4.61
N ARG A 120 -43.81 4.12 -3.68
CA ARG A 120 -44.74 5.14 -3.19
C ARG A 120 -44.01 6.45 -2.92
N LEU A 121 -44.73 7.55 -2.97
CA LEU A 121 -44.40 8.80 -2.35
C LEU A 121 -44.99 8.78 -0.95
N ASP A 122 -44.15 8.66 0.06
CA ASP A 122 -44.56 8.53 1.47
C ASP A 122 -44.76 9.94 2.05
N GLY A 123 -46.00 10.31 2.35
CA GLY A 123 -46.33 11.63 2.84
C GLY A 123 -45.89 11.87 4.28
N SER A 124 -45.80 10.84 5.12
CA SER A 124 -45.39 10.96 6.50
C SER A 124 -43.86 11.08 6.65
N ALA A 125 -43.10 10.29 5.85
CA ALA A 125 -41.65 10.30 5.88
C ALA A 125 -41.00 11.30 4.92
N VAL A 126 -41.81 11.87 3.99
CA VAL A 126 -41.34 12.84 2.94
C VAL A 126 -40.23 12.22 2.06
N ILE A 127 -40.38 10.95 1.70
CA ILE A 127 -39.43 10.19 0.88
C ILE A 127 -40.14 9.41 -0.23
N THR A 128 -39.35 9.02 -1.24
CA THR A 128 -39.83 7.98 -2.20
C THR A 128 -39.26 6.63 -1.76
N THR A 129 -40.14 5.67 -1.52
CA THR A 129 -39.80 4.30 -1.13
C THR A 129 -40.02 3.34 -2.29
N PHE A 130 -38.99 2.61 -2.69
CA PHE A 130 -39.07 1.49 -3.65
C PHE A 130 -39.19 0.17 -2.90
N ASN A 131 -40.24 -0.59 -3.14
CA ASN A 131 -40.49 -1.89 -2.51
C ASN A 131 -40.14 -3.06 -3.44
N LYS A 132 -39.72 -2.77 -4.67
CA LYS A 132 -39.18 -3.70 -5.65
C LYS A 132 -37.93 -3.10 -6.28
N ASP A 133 -37.11 -3.94 -6.89
CA ASP A 133 -35.88 -3.51 -7.55
C ASP A 133 -36.15 -2.48 -8.65
N ALA A 134 -35.37 -1.40 -8.65
CA ALA A 134 -35.34 -0.42 -9.73
C ALA A 134 -34.23 -0.78 -10.70
N LYS A 135 -34.57 -1.18 -11.95
CA LYS A 135 -33.62 -1.54 -12.98
C LYS A 135 -33.44 -0.40 -13.97
N PHE A 136 -32.20 0.08 -14.08
CA PHE A 136 -31.76 0.99 -15.14
C PHE A 136 -31.16 0.17 -16.27
N LYS A 137 -31.56 0.43 -17.52
CA LYS A 137 -30.99 -0.23 -18.69
C LYS A 137 -29.57 0.29 -18.96
N ASP A 138 -28.84 -0.47 -19.79
CA ASP A 138 -27.52 -0.06 -20.26
C ASP A 138 -27.58 1.34 -20.87
N ASP A 139 -26.52 2.09 -20.70
CA ASP A 139 -26.36 3.48 -21.10
C ASP A 139 -27.27 4.51 -20.42
N LEU A 140 -28.17 4.08 -19.51
CA LEU A 140 -28.86 4.98 -18.62
C LEU A 140 -28.02 5.23 -17.35
N MET A 141 -28.20 6.40 -16.79
CA MET A 141 -27.44 6.87 -15.64
C MET A 141 -28.37 7.18 -14.48
N LEU A 142 -28.06 6.68 -13.29
CA LEU A 142 -28.60 7.21 -12.05
C LEU A 142 -27.69 8.34 -11.58
N GLY A 143 -28.15 9.57 -11.70
CA GLY A 143 -27.42 10.79 -11.28
C GLY A 143 -27.89 11.30 -9.93
N VAL A 144 -26.97 11.75 -9.09
CA VAL A 144 -27.21 12.41 -7.82
C VAL A 144 -26.53 13.77 -7.83
N GLY A 145 -27.20 14.81 -7.34
CA GLY A 145 -26.79 16.20 -7.44
C GLY A 145 -27.42 16.90 -8.64
N ASP A 146 -27.53 18.23 -8.62
CA ASP A 146 -28.22 19.04 -9.65
C ASP A 146 -27.63 18.87 -11.05
N ALA A 147 -26.32 18.67 -11.13
CA ALA A 147 -25.59 18.41 -12.38
C ALA A 147 -25.24 16.91 -12.58
N SER A 148 -25.90 16.02 -11.82
CA SER A 148 -25.54 14.58 -11.79
C SER A 148 -24.06 14.39 -11.46
N ASP A 149 -23.62 14.97 -10.37
CA ASP A 149 -22.22 15.01 -9.94
C ASP A 149 -21.70 13.63 -9.52
N LEU A 150 -22.51 12.81 -8.86
CA LEU A 150 -22.26 11.39 -8.62
C LEU A 150 -23.12 10.55 -9.55
N ARG A 151 -22.51 9.62 -10.27
CA ARG A 151 -23.15 8.83 -11.32
C ARG A 151 -22.87 7.34 -11.11
N PHE A 152 -23.97 6.54 -11.25
CA PHE A 152 -23.91 5.10 -11.38
C PHE A 152 -24.37 4.72 -12.78
N LYS A 153 -23.54 4.01 -13.52
CA LYS A 153 -23.81 3.65 -14.91
C LYS A 153 -23.24 2.28 -15.25
N HIS A 154 -23.95 1.52 -16.11
CA HIS A 154 -23.43 0.37 -16.84
C HIS A 154 -23.57 0.65 -18.33
N ASN A 155 -22.54 0.32 -19.13
CA ASN A 155 -22.51 0.61 -20.58
C ASN A 155 -22.68 -0.63 -21.46
N GLY A 156 -23.17 -1.74 -20.88
CA GLY A 156 -23.25 -3.04 -21.55
C GLY A 156 -22.01 -3.91 -21.36
N THR A 157 -20.92 -3.35 -20.88
CA THR A 157 -19.66 -4.06 -20.61
C THR A 157 -19.15 -3.76 -19.20
N ASP A 158 -19.03 -2.48 -18.85
CA ASP A 158 -18.42 -2.01 -17.60
C ASP A 158 -19.41 -1.25 -16.73
N SER A 159 -19.22 -1.36 -15.40
CA SER A 159 -19.95 -0.60 -14.39
C SER A 159 -19.08 0.52 -13.83
N PHE A 160 -19.68 1.70 -13.64
CA PHE A 160 -18.98 2.90 -13.18
C PHE A 160 -19.66 3.52 -11.97
N ILE A 161 -18.84 3.94 -11.00
CA ILE A 161 -19.16 4.92 -9.96
C ILE A 161 -18.29 6.14 -10.27
N GLN A 162 -18.91 7.22 -10.76
CA GLN A 162 -18.19 8.40 -11.23
C GLN A 162 -18.57 9.63 -10.41
N ASN A 163 -17.58 10.25 -9.78
CA ASN A 163 -17.72 11.56 -9.16
C ASN A 163 -17.13 12.64 -10.08
N VAL A 164 -17.90 13.64 -10.44
CA VAL A 164 -17.51 14.68 -11.42
C VAL A 164 -16.97 15.92 -10.73
N THR A 165 -17.47 16.24 -9.54
CA THR A 165 -17.07 17.41 -8.77
C THR A 165 -16.78 17.06 -7.32
N GLY A 166 -15.79 17.72 -6.70
CA GLY A 166 -15.41 17.48 -5.31
C GLY A 166 -14.76 16.11 -5.04
N HIS A 167 -14.81 15.65 -3.81
CA HIS A 167 -14.24 14.37 -3.38
C HIS A 167 -15.29 13.26 -3.37
N LEU A 168 -14.92 12.05 -3.77
CA LEU A 168 -15.70 10.84 -3.51
C LEU A 168 -15.26 10.25 -2.17
N ASN A 169 -16.10 10.35 -1.15
CA ASN A 169 -15.86 9.75 0.16
C ASN A 169 -16.62 8.42 0.27
N ILE A 170 -15.91 7.34 0.54
CA ILE A 170 -16.48 6.03 0.86
C ILE A 170 -16.22 5.78 2.34
N ILE A 171 -17.25 5.84 3.17
CA ILE A 171 -17.14 5.82 4.63
C ILE A 171 -18.05 4.74 5.19
N ASN A 172 -17.51 3.90 6.06
CA ASN A 172 -18.29 2.98 6.88
C ASN A 172 -18.38 3.54 8.31
N TYR A 173 -19.58 3.82 8.80
CA TYR A 173 -19.82 4.34 10.15
C TYR A 173 -20.07 3.25 11.20
N ALA A 174 -20.20 2.00 10.78
CA ALA A 174 -20.46 0.91 11.72
C ALA A 174 -19.19 0.61 12.53
N ASP A 175 -19.33 0.50 13.85
CA ASP A 175 -18.25 0.24 14.77
C ASP A 175 -17.57 -1.10 14.48
N ASP A 176 -16.24 -1.11 14.46
CA ASP A 176 -15.39 -2.27 14.14
C ASP A 176 -15.69 -2.95 12.78
N LYS A 177 -16.28 -2.22 11.81
CA LYS A 177 -16.54 -2.74 10.46
C LYS A 177 -15.64 -2.10 9.42
N ASP A 178 -15.43 -2.83 8.34
CA ASP A 178 -14.40 -2.58 7.35
C ASP A 178 -14.96 -2.05 6.03
N ILE A 179 -14.08 -1.46 5.24
CA ILE A 179 -14.29 -1.30 3.79
C ILE A 179 -13.41 -2.34 3.11
N VAL A 180 -14.01 -3.23 2.32
CA VAL A 180 -13.32 -4.34 1.65
C VAL A 180 -13.43 -4.16 0.14
N LEU A 181 -12.29 -4.26 -0.54
CA LEU A 181 -12.22 -4.37 -1.99
C LEU A 181 -11.89 -5.81 -2.36
N ALA A 182 -12.88 -6.50 -2.91
CA ALA A 182 -12.78 -7.88 -3.33
C ALA A 182 -13.10 -8.03 -4.81
N THR A 183 -12.52 -9.01 -5.47
CA THR A 183 -12.82 -9.36 -6.86
C THR A 183 -12.74 -10.87 -7.05
N ASP A 184 -13.02 -11.35 -8.28
CA ASP A 184 -12.95 -12.75 -8.63
C ASP A 184 -11.62 -13.39 -8.23
N ASP A 185 -11.68 -14.63 -7.74
CA ASP A 185 -10.50 -15.41 -7.30
C ASP A 185 -9.91 -16.31 -8.40
N GLY A 186 -10.46 -16.24 -9.62
CA GLY A 186 -10.08 -17.06 -10.77
C GLY A 186 -10.68 -18.47 -10.77
N SER A 187 -11.56 -18.79 -9.79
CA SER A 187 -12.22 -20.11 -9.67
C SER A 187 -13.73 -20.02 -9.48
N GLY A 188 -14.34 -18.85 -9.70
CA GLY A 188 -15.78 -18.58 -9.61
C GLY A 188 -16.23 -18.12 -8.21
N GLY A 189 -15.31 -17.85 -7.31
CA GLY A 189 -15.53 -17.19 -6.03
C GLY A 189 -15.00 -15.75 -6.03
N THR A 190 -14.97 -15.13 -4.85
CA THR A 190 -14.33 -13.81 -4.64
C THR A 190 -13.28 -13.88 -3.53
N THR A 191 -12.25 -13.05 -3.63
CA THR A 191 -11.23 -12.89 -2.60
C THR A 191 -10.94 -11.41 -2.34
N ASP A 192 -10.58 -11.10 -1.09
CA ASP A 192 -10.22 -9.75 -0.69
C ASP A 192 -8.81 -9.42 -1.18
N TYR A 193 -8.64 -8.23 -1.72
CA TYR A 193 -7.34 -7.67 -2.12
C TYR A 193 -6.87 -6.58 -1.17
N LEU A 194 -7.78 -5.69 -0.77
CA LEU A 194 -7.50 -4.59 0.15
C LEU A 194 -8.63 -4.47 1.18
N GLN A 195 -8.27 -4.32 2.44
CA GLN A 195 -9.21 -4.09 3.53
C GLN A 195 -8.74 -2.89 4.36
N ILE A 196 -9.62 -1.93 4.55
CA ILE A 196 -9.46 -0.87 5.55
C ILE A 196 -10.18 -1.37 6.78
N ASP A 197 -9.40 -1.86 7.74
CA ASP A 197 -9.87 -2.53 8.95
C ASP A 197 -10.19 -1.48 10.02
N GLY A 198 -11.49 -1.33 10.35
CA GLY A 198 -11.95 -0.34 11.31
C GLY A 198 -11.62 -0.71 12.74
N GLY A 199 -11.64 -2.00 13.08
CA GLY A 199 -11.34 -2.47 14.43
C GLY A 199 -9.86 -2.36 14.77
N SER A 200 -8.99 -2.74 13.85
CA SER A 200 -7.52 -2.71 14.04
C SER A 200 -6.89 -1.39 13.61
N GLN A 201 -7.63 -0.50 12.96
CA GLN A 201 -7.16 0.80 12.42
C GLN A 201 -5.95 0.68 11.47
N ILE A 202 -5.95 -0.34 10.62
CA ILE A 202 -4.89 -0.60 9.66
C ILE A 202 -5.44 -0.81 8.24
N ILE A 203 -4.56 -0.70 7.26
CA ILE A 203 -4.82 -1.13 5.89
C ILE A 203 -4.13 -2.48 5.68
N GLN A 204 -4.92 -3.52 5.36
CA GLN A 204 -4.41 -4.84 5.03
C GLN A 204 -4.38 -5.04 3.52
N VAL A 205 -3.21 -5.27 2.97
CA VAL A 205 -3.01 -5.74 1.60
C VAL A 205 -2.93 -7.27 1.64
N LYS A 206 -3.95 -7.96 1.12
CA LYS A 206 -4.11 -9.41 1.26
C LYS A 206 -3.57 -10.21 0.07
N LYS A 207 -3.10 -9.54 -0.96
CA LYS A 207 -2.42 -10.10 -2.13
C LYS A 207 -1.16 -9.29 -2.39
N ASP A 208 -0.27 -9.78 -3.26
CA ASP A 208 0.94 -9.07 -3.63
C ASP A 208 0.63 -7.66 -4.12
N LEU A 209 1.37 -6.68 -3.58
CA LEU A 209 1.35 -5.32 -4.09
C LEU A 209 2.43 -5.19 -5.16
N TYR A 210 2.02 -5.21 -6.43
CA TYR A 210 2.92 -5.11 -7.57
C TYR A 210 3.03 -3.65 -8.04
N ALA A 211 4.15 -3.03 -7.72
CA ALA A 211 4.52 -1.72 -8.27
C ALA A 211 5.29 -1.94 -9.58
N LEU A 212 4.86 -1.32 -10.66
CA LEU A 212 5.54 -1.36 -11.95
C LEU A 212 6.89 -0.63 -11.86
N ASP A 213 7.75 -0.84 -12.87
CA ASP A 213 9.02 -0.13 -13.01
C ASP A 213 8.81 1.38 -12.92
N ASP A 214 9.76 2.05 -12.29
CA ASP A 214 9.75 3.49 -12.03
C ASP A 214 8.65 4.00 -11.09
N ILE A 215 7.79 3.11 -10.54
CA ILE A 215 6.83 3.47 -9.50
C ILE A 215 7.49 3.28 -8.13
N LYS A 216 7.36 4.29 -7.28
CA LYS A 216 7.94 4.32 -5.94
C LYS A 216 6.90 4.04 -4.87
N ILE A 217 7.18 3.11 -3.97
CA ILE A 217 6.49 2.99 -2.68
C ILE A 217 7.21 3.92 -1.71
N ARG A 218 6.48 4.88 -1.15
CA ARG A 218 7.06 5.96 -0.33
C ARG A 218 6.46 6.00 1.07
N ALA A 219 7.33 6.34 2.04
CA ALA A 219 6.94 6.63 3.42
C ALA A 219 7.54 7.97 3.88
N GLY A 220 6.87 8.64 4.82
CA GLY A 220 7.21 9.99 5.29
C GLY A 220 6.47 11.09 4.53
N ASN A 221 6.32 12.27 5.13
CA ASN A 221 5.54 13.38 4.56
C ASN A 221 6.08 13.88 3.21
N SER A 222 7.37 13.75 2.97
CA SER A 222 8.02 14.12 1.70
C SER A 222 8.43 12.89 0.88
N GLY A 223 8.00 11.68 1.29
CA GLY A 223 8.42 10.42 0.68
C GLY A 223 9.90 10.15 0.91
N ASP A 224 10.37 10.35 2.15
CA ASP A 224 11.78 10.31 2.52
C ASP A 224 12.39 8.92 2.40
N LEU A 225 11.64 7.86 2.76
CA LEU A 225 12.01 6.47 2.47
C LEU A 225 11.30 6.02 1.19
N GLN A 226 12.04 5.45 0.26
CA GLN A 226 11.54 5.00 -1.04
C GLN A 226 12.04 3.59 -1.35
N ILE A 227 11.15 2.77 -1.90
CA ILE A 227 11.46 1.46 -2.49
C ILE A 227 11.02 1.50 -3.94
N GLN A 228 11.92 1.16 -4.87
CA GLN A 228 11.69 1.23 -6.30
C GLN A 228 12.49 0.16 -7.04
N HIS A 229 11.93 -0.36 -8.13
CA HIS A 229 12.69 -0.99 -9.22
C HIS A 229 12.68 -0.06 -10.42
N SER A 230 13.83 0.15 -11.06
CA SER A 230 13.98 0.98 -12.27
C SER A 230 14.90 0.27 -13.23
N SER A 231 14.40 -0.11 -14.38
CA SER A 231 15.11 -0.87 -15.41
C SER A 231 15.76 -2.16 -14.86
N ASP A 232 17.03 -2.14 -14.52
CA ASP A 232 17.81 -3.30 -14.06
C ASP A 232 18.15 -3.27 -12.57
N HIS A 233 17.74 -2.22 -11.85
CA HIS A 233 18.18 -1.98 -10.47
C HIS A 233 17.02 -1.79 -9.49
N SER A 234 17.19 -2.35 -8.30
CA SER A 234 16.28 -2.13 -7.16
C SER A 234 16.94 -1.23 -6.12
N TYR A 235 16.17 -0.30 -5.59
CA TYR A 235 16.63 0.71 -4.64
C TYR A 235 15.80 0.68 -3.36
N VAL A 236 16.49 0.82 -2.22
CA VAL A 236 15.91 1.26 -0.94
C VAL A 236 16.65 2.54 -0.57
N GLU A 237 16.00 3.67 -0.75
CA GLU A 237 16.60 5.00 -0.60
C GLU A 237 16.01 5.75 0.59
N ASN A 238 16.84 6.31 1.44
CA ASN A 238 16.47 7.27 2.47
C ASN A 238 17.07 8.63 2.15
N THR A 239 16.24 9.65 1.94
CA THR A 239 16.66 10.99 1.51
C THR A 239 16.84 11.95 2.68
N LYS A 240 16.40 11.58 3.90
CA LYS A 240 16.49 12.45 5.08
C LYS A 240 16.67 11.64 6.35
N GLY A 241 17.69 12.03 7.16
CA GLY A 241 18.03 11.36 8.41
C GLY A 241 18.78 10.04 8.20
N HIS A 242 18.72 9.13 9.16
CA HIS A 242 19.40 7.84 9.14
C HIS A 242 18.46 6.73 8.66
N LEU A 243 18.98 5.75 7.93
CA LEU A 243 18.31 4.50 7.62
C LEU A 243 18.72 3.44 8.64
N TYR A 244 17.78 2.93 9.43
CA TYR A 244 17.98 1.86 10.38
C TYR A 244 17.39 0.55 9.84
N LEU A 245 18.23 -0.49 9.77
CA LEU A 245 17.82 -1.87 9.51
C LEU A 245 17.94 -2.65 10.81
N ASN A 246 16.87 -2.80 11.55
CA ASN A 246 16.85 -3.40 12.88
C ASN A 246 16.13 -4.75 12.89
N ASN A 247 16.75 -5.73 13.56
CA ASN A 247 16.08 -6.95 13.96
C ASN A 247 15.90 -6.92 15.49
N HIS A 248 14.65 -6.88 15.96
CA HIS A 248 14.34 -6.79 17.40
C HIS A 248 14.19 -8.16 18.08
N GLU A 249 14.20 -9.24 17.31
CA GLU A 249 14.10 -10.57 17.91
C GLU A 249 15.43 -11.00 18.52
N ALA A 250 15.39 -11.44 19.80
CA ALA A 250 16.59 -11.82 20.54
C ALA A 250 17.34 -12.97 19.85
N ALA A 251 18.66 -12.86 19.83
CA ALA A 251 19.59 -13.84 19.25
C ALA A 251 19.42 -14.11 17.74
N LYS A 252 18.63 -13.31 17.01
CA LYS A 252 18.52 -13.38 15.54
C LYS A 252 19.49 -12.43 14.87
N HIS A 253 19.64 -12.58 13.56
CA HIS A 253 20.68 -11.94 12.78
C HIS A 253 20.12 -11.10 11.65
N ILE A 254 20.91 -10.12 11.18
CA ILE A 254 20.71 -9.48 9.87
C ILE A 254 21.76 -10.07 8.93
N TYR A 255 21.31 -10.60 7.78
CA TYR A 255 22.18 -11.18 6.75
C TYR A 255 22.20 -10.30 5.50
N LEU A 256 23.39 -9.96 5.02
CA LEU A 256 23.61 -9.45 3.67
C LEU A 256 24.05 -10.61 2.77
N ARG A 257 23.20 -10.93 1.78
CA ARG A 257 23.38 -12.10 0.92
C ARG A 257 23.35 -11.69 -0.54
N ASN A 258 24.13 -12.39 -1.37
CA ASN A 258 24.12 -12.19 -2.80
C ASN A 258 24.42 -13.53 -3.51
N HIS A 259 24.10 -13.61 -4.81
CA HIS A 259 24.43 -14.75 -5.64
C HIS A 259 25.90 -14.72 -6.01
N ASP A 260 26.68 -15.81 -5.76
CA ASP A 260 28.12 -15.88 -5.98
C ASP A 260 28.52 -16.72 -7.21
N GLY A 261 27.53 -17.08 -8.05
CA GLY A 261 27.72 -17.95 -9.23
C GLY A 261 27.34 -19.40 -8.95
N GLY A 262 27.36 -19.86 -7.70
CA GLY A 262 26.95 -21.20 -7.29
C GLY A 262 25.61 -21.25 -6.54
N GLY A 263 25.12 -20.09 -6.11
CA GLY A 263 23.89 -19.95 -5.34
C GLY A 263 23.90 -18.68 -4.48
N VAL A 264 22.87 -18.52 -3.62
CA VAL A 264 22.81 -17.38 -2.71
C VAL A 264 23.70 -17.64 -1.49
N ALA A 265 24.78 -16.89 -1.37
CA ALA A 265 25.73 -16.95 -0.27
C ALA A 265 25.59 -15.75 0.69
N THR A 266 25.95 -15.95 1.96
CA THR A 266 26.03 -14.90 2.96
C THR A 266 27.41 -14.23 2.90
N TYR A 267 27.43 -12.93 2.70
CA TYR A 267 28.64 -12.13 2.67
C TYR A 267 28.94 -11.48 4.03
N LEU A 268 27.87 -10.99 4.69
CA LEU A 268 28.03 -10.37 6.01
C LEU A 268 26.85 -10.77 6.91
N THR A 269 27.15 -11.06 8.16
CA THR A 269 26.16 -11.33 9.20
C THR A 269 26.36 -10.37 10.37
N LEU A 270 25.33 -9.59 10.72
CA LEU A 270 25.30 -8.91 12.02
C LEU A 270 24.67 -9.89 13.01
N SER A 271 25.48 -10.49 13.86
CA SER A 271 25.06 -11.60 14.73
C SER A 271 24.52 -11.08 16.06
N GLY A 272 23.20 -11.22 16.27
CA GLY A 272 22.58 -10.87 17.55
C GLY A 272 22.90 -11.88 18.67
N SER A 273 23.20 -13.15 18.35
CA SER A 273 23.57 -14.15 19.36
C SER A 273 25.03 -14.05 19.83
N LEU A 274 25.93 -13.63 18.94
CA LEU A 274 27.37 -13.60 19.20
C LEU A 274 27.86 -12.16 19.51
N GLY A 275 27.06 -11.16 19.24
CA GLY A 275 27.40 -9.75 19.50
C GLY A 275 28.48 -9.16 18.60
N PHE A 276 28.76 -9.79 17.44
CA PHE A 276 29.75 -9.30 16.50
C PHE A 276 29.34 -9.51 15.03
N THR A 277 30.12 -8.90 14.14
CA THR A 277 29.90 -9.00 12.68
C THR A 277 30.79 -10.11 12.12
N LEU A 278 30.21 -11.03 11.35
CA LEU A 278 30.91 -12.12 10.65
C LEU A 278 30.96 -11.81 9.15
N ALA A 279 32.16 -11.90 8.57
CA ALA A 279 32.36 -11.95 7.13
C ALA A 279 32.32 -13.41 6.67
N GLY A 280 31.31 -13.79 5.89
CA GLY A 280 31.17 -15.12 5.30
C GLY A 280 31.94 -15.31 3.99
N LYS A 281 32.50 -14.24 3.44
CA LYS A 281 33.39 -14.20 2.28
C LYS A 281 34.56 -13.26 2.56
N PRO A 282 35.71 -13.37 1.85
CA PRO A 282 36.84 -12.44 2.00
C PRO A 282 36.42 -10.99 1.79
N ILE A 283 36.87 -10.11 2.68
CA ILE A 283 36.75 -8.65 2.53
C ILE A 283 38.03 -8.16 1.80
N ARG A 284 37.86 -7.60 0.61
CA ARG A 284 38.96 -7.00 -0.15
C ARG A 284 38.93 -5.50 0.01
N PHE A 285 40.06 -4.97 0.38
CA PHE A 285 40.36 -3.53 0.37
C PHE A 285 41.20 -3.23 -0.89
N PRO A 286 40.73 -2.41 -1.83
CA PRO A 286 41.54 -1.99 -2.98
C PRO A 286 42.77 -1.21 -2.56
N ASP A 287 43.71 -1.03 -3.48
CA ASP A 287 44.90 -0.24 -3.26
C ASP A 287 44.56 1.16 -2.75
N SER A 288 45.38 1.65 -1.81
CA SER A 288 45.22 2.93 -1.13
C SER A 288 43.98 3.02 -0.19
N VAL A 289 43.13 2.00 -0.10
CA VAL A 289 42.09 1.93 0.92
C VAL A 289 42.63 1.40 2.23
N ILE A 290 42.28 2.03 3.33
CA ILE A 290 42.78 1.69 4.67
C ILE A 290 41.76 0.84 5.39
N ALA A 291 42.18 -0.32 5.93
CA ALA A 291 41.46 -0.97 7.02
C ALA A 291 41.97 -0.32 8.33
N GLY A 292 41.12 0.57 8.88
CA GLY A 292 41.48 1.36 10.07
C GLY A 292 40.84 0.84 11.34
N PHE A 293 41.51 0.95 12.47
CA PHE A 293 41.03 0.58 13.80
C PHE A 293 41.29 1.74 14.77
N GLY A 294 40.38 1.95 15.72
CA GLY A 294 40.39 3.11 16.62
C GLY A 294 39.59 4.29 16.05
N ASP A 295 39.18 5.23 16.91
CA ASP A 295 38.28 6.34 16.55
C ASP A 295 38.87 7.26 15.46
N SER A 296 40.20 7.36 15.39
CA SER A 296 40.94 8.14 14.39
C SER A 296 41.69 7.26 13.40
N SER A 297 41.35 5.98 13.28
CA SER A 297 42.09 4.99 12.50
C SER A 297 43.59 4.95 12.89
N ASP A 298 43.84 4.87 14.19
CA ASP A 298 45.18 4.93 14.78
C ASP A 298 46.08 3.76 14.38
N PHE A 299 45.48 2.56 14.18
CA PHE A 299 46.15 1.43 13.58
C PHE A 299 45.57 1.16 12.19
N GLN A 300 46.46 1.00 11.22
CA GLN A 300 46.08 0.89 9.80
C GLN A 300 46.79 -0.30 9.13
N ILE A 301 46.05 -0.99 8.29
CA ILE A 301 46.57 -1.97 7.30
C ILE A 301 46.25 -1.40 5.92
N LYS A 302 47.27 -1.24 5.07
CA LYS A 302 47.11 -0.65 3.74
C LYS A 302 48.11 -1.23 2.75
N HIS A 303 47.72 -1.34 1.49
CA HIS A 303 48.59 -1.65 0.36
C HIS A 303 48.60 -0.49 -0.65
N THR A 304 49.78 -0.08 -1.11
CA THR A 304 49.96 1.01 -2.11
C THR A 304 51.14 0.70 -3.03
N GLY A 305 51.29 -0.52 -3.52
CA GLY A 305 52.53 -1.06 -4.08
C GLY A 305 53.31 -1.85 -3.03
N ASP A 306 53.45 -1.28 -1.83
CA ASP A 306 54.00 -1.95 -0.64
C ASP A 306 52.87 -2.15 0.40
N THR A 307 53.05 -3.17 1.28
CA THR A 307 52.14 -3.41 2.40
C THR A 307 52.63 -2.75 3.68
N TYR A 308 51.78 -1.99 4.33
CA TYR A 308 52.05 -1.27 5.56
C TYR A 308 51.16 -1.73 6.71
N LEU A 309 51.79 -2.02 7.88
CA LEU A 309 51.13 -2.03 9.18
C LEU A 309 51.62 -0.78 9.93
N SER A 310 50.73 0.19 10.10
CA SER A 310 51.11 1.50 10.66
C SER A 310 50.34 1.75 11.96
N ASN A 311 51.08 2.07 13.04
CA ASN A 311 50.52 2.57 14.27
C ASN A 311 50.89 4.06 14.40
N LEU A 312 49.84 4.92 14.47
CA LEU A 312 49.99 6.37 14.47
C LEU A 312 49.95 6.98 15.88
N SER A 313 49.51 6.21 16.88
CA SER A 313 49.36 6.69 18.25
C SER A 313 49.67 5.59 19.25
N GLY A 314 50.44 5.88 20.29
CA GLY A 314 50.83 4.96 21.34
C GLY A 314 51.87 3.90 20.90
N ALA A 315 52.04 2.85 21.68
CA ALA A 315 52.97 1.75 21.38
C ALA A 315 52.26 0.65 20.55
N MET A 316 53.02 0.05 19.64
CA MET A 316 52.57 -1.12 18.87
C MET A 316 53.12 -2.40 19.52
N TYR A 317 52.24 -3.33 19.87
CA TYR A 317 52.62 -4.64 20.42
C TYR A 317 52.29 -5.73 19.42
N LEU A 318 53.28 -6.53 19.00
CA LEU A 318 53.14 -7.80 18.33
C LEU A 318 53.30 -8.90 19.38
N ARG A 319 52.28 -9.65 19.69
CA ARG A 319 52.29 -10.65 20.79
C ARG A 319 51.86 -12.01 20.30
N GLN A 320 52.68 -13.03 20.63
CA GLN A 320 52.27 -14.41 20.63
C GLN A 320 51.93 -14.83 22.08
N GLN A 321 50.69 -15.36 22.31
CA GLN A 321 50.18 -15.65 23.66
C GLN A 321 49.94 -17.17 23.86
N VAL A 322 50.18 -17.99 22.84
CA VAL A 322 50.09 -19.45 22.97
C VAL A 322 51.29 -19.93 23.75
N THR A 323 51.06 -20.82 24.74
CA THR A 323 52.13 -21.42 25.53
C THR A 323 53.14 -22.10 24.60
N ASP A 324 54.43 -21.84 24.79
CA ASP A 324 55.57 -22.31 23.98
C ASP A 324 55.47 -21.97 22.47
N GLY A 325 54.53 -21.06 22.07
CA GLY A 325 54.40 -20.61 20.69
C GLY A 325 55.43 -19.54 20.30
N ASP A 326 55.95 -19.65 19.11
CA ASP A 326 56.97 -18.77 18.57
C ASP A 326 56.40 -17.64 17.78
N MET A 327 57.13 -16.50 17.73
CA MET A 327 56.90 -15.44 16.76
C MET A 327 58.01 -15.51 15.70
N ILE A 328 57.63 -15.93 14.49
CA ILE A 328 58.59 -16.29 13.42
C ILE A 328 58.57 -15.21 12.34
N PHE A 329 59.78 -14.78 11.89
CA PHE A 329 59.95 -13.84 10.80
C PHE A 329 60.55 -14.54 9.59
N GLN A 330 59.78 -14.51 8.49
CA GLN A 330 60.14 -15.20 7.25
C GLN A 330 60.08 -14.23 6.07
N CYS A 331 60.90 -14.46 5.09
CA CYS A 331 60.85 -13.81 3.77
C CYS A 331 61.16 -14.84 2.68
N ASP A 332 60.93 -14.43 1.41
CA ASP A 332 61.39 -15.21 0.26
C ASP A 332 62.90 -15.53 0.33
N ASP A 333 63.24 -16.75 0.02
CA ASP A 333 64.64 -17.26 0.04
C ASP A 333 65.43 -16.92 -1.24
N GLY A 334 64.81 -16.17 -2.19
CA GLY A 334 65.36 -15.89 -3.50
C GLY A 334 65.17 -16.95 -4.54
N SER A 335 64.46 -18.07 -4.18
CA SER A 335 64.15 -19.19 -5.08
C SER A 335 62.65 -19.50 -5.13
N GLY A 336 61.81 -18.68 -4.50
CA GLY A 336 60.32 -18.80 -4.47
C GLY A 336 59.79 -19.60 -3.30
N GLY A 337 60.59 -19.83 -2.26
CA GLY A 337 60.17 -20.42 -1.00
C GLY A 337 60.26 -19.44 0.15
N ASP A 338 59.63 -19.73 1.28
CA ASP A 338 59.71 -18.96 2.51
C ASP A 338 60.82 -19.50 3.39
N GLU A 339 61.66 -18.62 3.89
CA GLU A 339 62.75 -18.97 4.80
C GLU A 339 62.69 -18.18 6.11
N THR A 340 62.93 -18.85 7.25
CA THR A 340 63.01 -18.25 8.56
C THR A 340 64.33 -17.53 8.74
N TYR A 341 64.28 -16.23 8.96
CA TYR A 341 65.47 -15.40 9.23
C TYR A 341 65.80 -15.30 10.70
N PHE A 342 64.79 -15.15 11.57
CA PHE A 342 64.90 -15.23 13.02
C PHE A 342 63.49 -15.45 13.62
N PHE A 343 63.49 -15.89 14.88
CA PHE A 343 62.24 -16.02 15.64
C PHE A 343 62.46 -15.72 17.12
N LEU A 344 61.35 -15.38 17.79
CA LEU A 344 61.29 -15.31 19.24
C LEU A 344 60.74 -16.65 19.71
N ASP A 345 61.59 -17.43 20.35
CA ASP A 345 61.25 -18.79 20.84
C ASP A 345 60.50 -18.67 22.16
N GLY A 346 59.20 -19.04 22.15
CA GLY A 346 58.32 -18.97 23.31
C GLY A 346 58.65 -20.00 24.38
N SER A 347 59.29 -21.11 24.00
CA SER A 347 59.67 -22.19 24.92
C SER A 347 60.91 -21.90 25.72
N THR A 348 61.91 -21.26 25.09
CA THR A 348 63.24 -20.94 25.70
C THR A 348 63.37 -19.49 26.15
N GLY A 349 62.55 -18.59 25.62
CA GLY A 349 62.64 -17.13 25.85
C GLY A 349 63.78 -16.46 25.11
N TYR A 350 64.31 -17.07 24.06
CA TYR A 350 65.44 -16.54 23.29
C TYR A 350 65.01 -15.92 21.95
N THR A 351 65.80 -14.98 21.45
CA THR A 351 65.77 -14.60 20.04
C THR A 351 66.74 -15.53 19.31
N GLN A 352 66.25 -16.31 18.37
CA GLN A 352 67.05 -17.32 17.70
C GLN A 352 67.20 -17.02 16.21
N PHE A 353 68.46 -17.06 15.74
CA PHE A 353 68.82 -17.04 14.33
C PHE A 353 69.21 -18.45 13.94
N PRO A 354 68.49 -19.09 12.98
CA PRO A 354 68.86 -20.43 12.52
C PRO A 354 70.30 -20.48 11.94
N ASP A 355 70.84 -21.67 11.84
CA ASP A 355 72.13 -21.91 11.19
C ASP A 355 72.16 -21.25 9.80
N ASP A 356 73.34 -20.79 9.42
CA ASP A 356 73.60 -20.08 8.15
C ASP A 356 72.92 -18.71 7.99
N LYS A 357 72.09 -18.28 8.97
CA LYS A 357 71.53 -16.92 9.01
C LYS A 357 72.47 -15.95 9.72
N ARG A 358 72.55 -14.76 9.20
CA ARG A 358 73.46 -13.72 9.68
C ARG A 358 72.71 -12.59 10.35
N LEU A 359 73.17 -12.21 11.52
CA LEU A 359 72.86 -10.87 12.04
C LEU A 359 73.95 -9.90 11.49
N THR A 360 73.49 -9.01 10.62
CA THR A 360 74.45 -8.04 9.94
C THR A 360 74.16 -6.61 10.38
N LEU A 361 75.18 -5.85 10.53
CA LEU A 361 75.17 -4.40 10.78
C LEU A 361 75.95 -3.68 9.69
N GLY A 362 75.44 -2.50 9.32
CA GLY A 362 75.98 -1.70 8.23
C GLY A 362 75.38 -2.00 6.87
N SER A 363 75.35 -1.02 5.97
CA SER A 363 74.71 -1.06 4.67
C SER A 363 75.31 -2.10 3.70
N SER A 364 76.53 -2.48 3.93
CA SER A 364 77.29 -3.44 3.11
C SER A 364 77.66 -4.73 3.87
N ASN A 365 76.87 -5.07 4.90
CA ASN A 365 77.16 -6.21 5.81
C ASN A 365 78.54 -6.08 6.46
N ASP A 366 78.87 -4.88 6.92
CA ASP A 366 80.16 -4.51 7.41
C ASP A 366 80.60 -5.29 8.66
N PHE A 367 79.63 -5.63 9.54
CA PHE A 367 79.78 -6.51 10.67
C PHE A 367 78.78 -7.66 10.59
N GLN A 368 79.25 -8.89 10.89
CA GLN A 368 78.39 -10.09 10.82
C GLN A 368 78.62 -10.99 12.03
N LEU A 369 77.50 -11.54 12.52
CA LEU A 369 77.51 -12.66 13.47
C LEU A 369 76.77 -13.81 12.83
N VAL A 370 77.41 -15.00 12.72
CA VAL A 370 76.82 -16.17 12.04
C VAL A 370 77.35 -17.47 12.63
N HIS A 371 76.45 -18.47 12.75
CA HIS A 371 76.86 -19.87 12.98
C HIS A 371 76.56 -20.67 11.70
N PHE A 372 77.55 -21.38 11.22
CA PHE A 372 77.35 -22.31 10.09
C PHE A 372 77.03 -23.73 10.59
N ALA A 373 75.99 -24.36 10.01
CA ALA A 373 75.57 -25.67 10.40
C ALA A 373 76.72 -26.67 10.52
N GLY A 374 76.85 -27.30 11.67
CA GLY A 374 77.87 -28.30 11.93
C GLY A 374 79.31 -27.80 11.85
N SER A 375 79.56 -26.44 11.93
CA SER A 375 80.82 -25.82 11.80
C SER A 375 81.06 -24.76 12.89
N ASN A 376 81.67 -23.68 12.55
CA ASN A 376 82.16 -22.62 13.47
C ASN A 376 81.12 -21.46 13.58
N THR A 377 81.24 -20.74 14.69
CA THR A 377 80.61 -19.41 14.85
C THR A 377 81.64 -18.34 14.48
N TYR A 378 81.26 -17.36 13.70
CA TYR A 378 82.08 -16.27 13.23
C TYR A 378 81.56 -14.93 13.67
N LEU A 379 82.49 -14.05 14.12
CA LEU A 379 82.32 -12.67 14.31
C LEU A 379 83.25 -12.00 13.28
N VAL A 380 82.63 -11.38 12.25
CA VAL A 380 83.38 -10.89 11.08
C VAL A 380 83.24 -9.35 10.96
N ASN A 381 84.32 -8.66 10.85
CA ASN A 381 84.38 -7.24 10.53
C ASN A 381 85.01 -7.04 9.15
N ASN A 382 84.28 -6.48 8.18
CA ASN A 382 84.71 -6.33 6.81
C ASN A 382 85.11 -4.88 6.46
N SER A 383 84.94 -3.91 7.39
CA SER A 383 85.21 -2.50 7.12
C SER A 383 85.64 -1.77 8.40
N GLY A 384 86.72 -1.07 8.33
CA GLY A 384 87.31 -0.34 9.48
C GLY A 384 87.84 -1.27 10.58
N ASP A 385 88.09 -0.73 11.73
CA ASP A 385 88.61 -1.47 12.89
C ASP A 385 87.51 -2.15 13.67
N LEU A 386 87.73 -3.35 14.19
CA LEU A 386 86.87 -4.00 15.17
C LEU A 386 87.34 -3.57 16.58
N VAL A 387 86.53 -2.74 17.22
CA VAL A 387 86.84 -2.24 18.58
C VAL A 387 85.95 -3.00 19.56
N VAL A 388 86.52 -3.78 20.47
CA VAL A 388 85.82 -4.40 21.60
C VAL A 388 86.25 -3.64 22.84
N GLN A 389 85.33 -2.88 23.45
CA GLN A 389 85.64 -1.97 24.54
C GLN A 389 84.73 -2.22 25.73
N ASN A 390 85.31 -2.33 26.91
CA ASN A 390 84.59 -2.25 28.17
C ASN A 390 84.91 -0.88 28.82
N THR A 391 83.87 -0.10 29.06
CA THR A 391 84.00 1.26 29.63
C THR A 391 83.67 1.30 31.13
N THR A 392 83.40 0.14 31.72
CA THR A 392 83.01 0.04 33.13
C THR A 392 84.32 0.08 33.96
N ASP A 393 84.34 0.93 34.97
CA ASP A 393 85.53 1.09 35.85
C ASP A 393 85.79 -0.25 36.56
N ASP A 394 87.15 -0.57 36.63
CA ASP A 394 87.71 -1.79 37.22
C ASP A 394 87.11 -3.13 36.65
N LYS A 395 86.73 -3.16 35.35
CA LYS A 395 86.22 -4.37 34.65
C LYS A 395 87.02 -4.63 33.38
N ASP A 396 87.22 -5.89 33.08
CA ASP A 396 88.10 -6.41 32.02
C ASP A 396 87.27 -6.84 30.79
N ILE A 397 87.95 -7.02 29.66
CA ILE A 397 87.52 -7.82 28.53
C ILE A 397 88.26 -9.18 28.69
N ILE A 398 87.54 -10.27 28.90
CA ILE A 398 88.11 -11.59 29.19
C ILE A 398 87.87 -12.51 28.00
N PHE A 399 88.93 -13.10 27.50
CA PHE A 399 88.87 -14.15 26.46
C PHE A 399 89.22 -15.52 27.09
N GLN A 400 88.27 -16.46 26.96
CA GLN A 400 88.40 -17.78 27.54
C GLN A 400 88.09 -18.87 26.47
N CYS A 401 88.75 -20.00 26.58
CA CYS A 401 88.57 -21.15 25.75
C CYS A 401 88.59 -22.42 26.62
N ASP A 402 88.10 -23.56 26.04
CA ASP A 402 88.21 -24.84 26.67
C ASP A 402 89.68 -25.17 26.95
N ASP A 403 89.97 -25.71 28.12
CA ASP A 403 91.30 -26.09 28.56
C ASP A 403 91.73 -27.53 28.15
N GLY A 404 90.89 -28.21 27.36
CA GLY A 404 91.15 -29.58 26.94
C GLY A 404 90.80 -30.67 27.98
N SER A 405 90.29 -30.25 29.16
CA SER A 405 89.93 -31.15 30.27
C SER A 405 88.48 -30.92 30.76
N GLY A 406 87.65 -30.18 30.01
CA GLY A 406 86.25 -29.86 30.33
C GLY A 406 86.05 -28.60 31.17
N GLY A 407 87.06 -27.80 31.35
CA GLY A 407 87.06 -26.49 31.99
C GLY A 407 87.26 -25.37 30.98
N VAL A 408 87.30 -24.12 31.45
CA VAL A 408 87.66 -22.94 30.64
C VAL A 408 88.87 -22.26 31.23
N GLU A 409 89.81 -21.85 30.39
CA GLU A 409 90.97 -21.12 30.78
C GLU A 409 90.93 -19.70 30.16
N THR A 410 91.40 -18.73 30.91
CA THR A 410 91.56 -17.33 30.45
C THR A 410 92.86 -17.17 29.74
N TYR A 411 92.80 -16.84 28.45
CA TYR A 411 93.98 -16.67 27.63
C TYR A 411 94.55 -15.25 27.68
N PHE A 412 93.66 -14.25 27.73
CA PHE A 412 94.07 -12.84 27.97
C PHE A 412 92.81 -12.02 28.39
N PHE A 413 93.15 -10.89 29.03
CA PHE A 413 92.08 -9.92 29.48
C PHE A 413 92.67 -8.49 29.37
#